data_83bfce2aeeb1ecaa5c00645bdb35ce11
#
_entry.id   83bfce2aeeb1ecaa5c00645bdb35ce11
#
_cell.length_a   1.000
_cell.length_b   1.000
_cell.length_c   1.000
_cell.angle_alpha   90.00
_cell.angle_beta   90.00
_cell.angle_gamma   90.00
#
_symmetry.space_group_name_H-M   'P 1'
#
loop_
_entity.id
_entity.type
_entity.pdbx_description
1 polymer ?
#
loop_
_entity_poly.entity_id
_entity_poly.type
_entity_poly.pdbx_seq_one_letter_code
_entity_poly.pdbx_strand_id
1 'polypeptide(L)'
;AARLPAEQTPESAITSSAWVMSENLPDAKAIVSYTVSGATAGRVSRERPYMPILCMTKSMEVARRMMLYWGVESVVCSAKDTLNEVSAQAVEYCRDLYGAETGDKIILTAGLPFNERGNTNLLHVITVK
;
A
#
# COMPACT_ATOMS: atom_id res chain seq x y z
N ALA A 1 0.21 5.70 22.77
CA ALA A 1 1.22 6.76 22.76
C ALA A 1 0.84 7.85 21.77
N ALA A 2 1.15 9.08 22.11
CA ALA A 2 0.89 10.18 21.21
C ALA A 2 1.80 10.08 19.99
N ARG A 3 1.23 10.29 18.81
CA ARG A 3 1.99 10.35 17.58
C ARG A 3 2.45 11.77 17.34
N LEU A 4 3.61 11.89 16.71
CA LEU A 4 4.07 13.20 16.28
C LEU A 4 3.14 13.74 15.18
N PRO A 5 2.93 15.06 15.11
CA PRO A 5 2.15 15.63 14.03
C PRO A 5 2.73 15.24 12.68
N ALA A 6 1.89 14.82 11.77
CA ALA A 6 2.30 14.53 10.40
C ALA A 6 2.61 15.85 9.68
N GLU A 7 3.43 15.76 8.64
CA GLU A 7 3.58 16.87 7.72
C GLU A 7 2.21 17.21 7.12
N GLN A 8 1.98 18.48 6.84
CA GLN A 8 0.70 18.93 6.28
C GLN A 8 0.69 18.78 4.76
N THR A 9 0.82 17.54 4.28
CA THR A 9 0.78 17.21 2.87
C THR A 9 -0.24 16.11 2.62
N PRO A 10 -0.81 16.05 1.41
CA PRO A 10 -1.73 14.95 1.06
C PRO A 10 -1.11 13.57 1.25
N GLU A 11 0.17 13.42 0.89
CA GLU A 11 0.88 12.15 1.01
C GLU A 11 0.97 11.70 2.47
N SER A 12 1.31 12.61 3.33
CA SER A 12 1.42 12.34 4.75
C SER A 12 0.07 12.04 5.39
N ALA A 13 -0.97 12.78 4.99
CA ALA A 13 -2.33 12.57 5.46
C ALA A 13 -2.85 11.18 5.06
N ILE A 14 -2.59 10.76 3.83
CA ILE A 14 -3.02 9.45 3.33
C ILE A 14 -2.29 8.32 4.05
N THR A 15 -0.99 8.42 4.23
CA THR A 15 -0.23 7.37 4.91
C THR A 15 -0.60 7.29 6.39
N SER A 16 -0.83 8.41 7.04
CA SER A 16 -1.33 8.44 8.43
C SER A 16 -2.72 7.82 8.53
N SER A 17 -3.60 8.12 7.57
CA SER A 17 -4.94 7.54 7.51
C SER A 17 -4.89 6.03 7.26
N ALA A 18 -3.99 5.56 6.42
CA ALA A 18 -3.78 4.13 6.20
C ALA A 18 -3.39 3.44 7.51
N TRP A 19 -2.51 4.05 8.30
CA TRP A 19 -2.15 3.53 9.60
C TRP A 19 -3.35 3.46 10.55
N VAL A 20 -4.14 4.54 10.62
CA VAL A 20 -5.35 4.56 11.44
C VAL A 20 -6.32 3.46 11.02
N MET A 21 -6.52 3.27 9.72
CA MET A 21 -7.36 2.19 9.21
C MET A 21 -6.83 0.82 9.63
N SER A 22 -5.51 0.61 9.56
CA SER A 22 -4.90 -0.66 9.96
C SER A 22 -5.17 -0.99 11.43
N GLU A 23 -5.22 0.03 12.28
CA GLU A 23 -5.52 -0.14 13.70
C GLU A 23 -7.00 -0.42 13.96
N ASN A 24 -7.90 0.01 13.08
CA ASN A 24 -9.34 -0.02 13.32
C ASN A 24 -10.09 -1.06 12.47
N LEU A 25 -9.43 -1.71 11.53
CA LEU A 25 -10.04 -2.74 10.68
C LEU A 25 -9.45 -4.11 11.03
N PRO A 26 -10.12 -4.88 11.91
CA PRO A 26 -9.58 -6.18 12.35
C PRO A 26 -9.45 -7.19 11.20
N ASP A 27 -10.21 -7.02 10.13
CA ASP A 27 -10.17 -7.89 8.96
C ASP A 27 -9.14 -7.46 7.92
N ALA A 28 -8.39 -6.39 8.17
CA ALA A 28 -7.35 -5.94 7.24
C ALA A 28 -6.14 -6.89 7.30
N LYS A 29 -5.68 -7.31 6.13
CA LYS A 29 -4.56 -8.28 6.00
C LYS A 29 -3.25 -7.63 5.58
N ALA A 30 -3.31 -6.51 4.88
CA ALA A 30 -2.12 -5.83 4.38
C ALA A 30 -2.44 -4.40 3.99
N ILE A 31 -1.38 -3.58 3.97
CA ILE A 31 -1.42 -2.29 3.29
C ILE A 31 -0.65 -2.48 1.98
N VAL A 32 -1.30 -2.22 0.86
CA VAL A 32 -0.70 -2.34 -0.46
C VAL A 32 -0.42 -0.94 -1.00
N SER A 33 0.79 -0.72 -1.47
CA SER A 33 1.20 0.53 -2.10
C SER A 33 1.56 0.27 -3.55
N TYR A 34 0.75 0.78 -4.46
CA TYR A 34 1.06 0.74 -5.89
C TYR A 34 1.84 2.00 -6.24
N THR A 35 3.12 1.85 -6.58
CA THR A 35 4.02 2.99 -6.65
C THR A 35 5.02 2.88 -7.79
N VAL A 36 5.35 4.01 -8.40
CA VAL A 36 6.38 4.10 -9.43
C VAL A 36 7.78 4.17 -8.81
N SER A 37 7.94 4.99 -7.77
CA SER A 37 9.26 5.29 -7.18
C SER A 37 9.53 4.58 -5.86
N GLY A 38 8.52 3.99 -5.25
CA GLY A 38 8.62 3.41 -3.92
C GLY A 38 8.33 4.39 -2.78
N ALA A 39 8.16 5.67 -3.07
CA ALA A 39 7.97 6.69 -2.04
C ALA A 39 6.76 6.41 -1.15
N THR A 40 5.64 5.98 -1.73
CA THR A 40 4.42 5.65 -0.98
C THR A 40 4.68 4.53 0.01
N ALA A 41 5.29 3.43 -0.43
CA ALA A 41 5.61 2.31 0.45
C ALA A 41 6.57 2.72 1.56
N GLY A 42 7.56 3.56 1.25
CA GLY A 42 8.49 4.07 2.25
C GLY A 42 7.82 4.91 3.33
N ARG A 43 6.85 5.74 2.95
CA ARG A 43 6.07 6.53 3.90
C ARG A 43 5.22 5.64 4.81
N VAL A 44 4.58 4.63 4.25
CA VAL A 44 3.79 3.67 5.03
C VAL A 44 4.70 2.90 6.00
N SER A 45 5.89 2.50 5.57
CA SER A 45 6.86 1.82 6.42
C SER A 45 7.24 2.63 7.66
N ARG A 46 7.36 3.94 7.52
CA ARG A 46 7.68 4.83 8.67
C ARG A 46 6.61 4.82 9.75
N GLU A 47 5.37 4.54 9.38
CA GLU A 47 4.25 4.45 10.32
C GLU A 47 4.26 3.16 11.13
N ARG A 48 5.05 2.18 10.73
CA ARG A 48 5.21 0.88 11.39
C ARG A 48 3.89 0.20 11.71
N PRO A 49 3.04 -0.09 10.71
CA PRO A 49 1.78 -0.79 10.95
C PRO A 49 2.03 -2.23 11.40
N TYR A 50 1.03 -2.82 12.06
CA TYR A 50 1.12 -4.21 12.53
C TYR A 50 1.03 -5.23 11.41
N MET A 51 0.43 -4.84 10.28
CA MET A 51 0.27 -5.74 9.16
C MET A 51 1.38 -5.54 8.13
N PRO A 52 1.60 -6.50 7.23
CA PRO A 52 2.61 -6.36 6.20
C PRO A 52 2.28 -5.23 5.22
N ILE A 53 3.33 -4.67 4.66
CA ILE A 53 3.24 -3.66 3.61
C ILE A 53 3.70 -4.33 2.32
N LEU A 54 2.85 -4.33 1.31
CA LEU A 54 3.19 -4.86 -0.01
C LEU A 54 3.42 -3.71 -0.98
N CYS A 55 4.63 -3.61 -1.50
CA CYS A 55 4.97 -2.67 -2.56
C CYS A 55 4.73 -3.34 -3.91
N MET A 56 3.75 -2.85 -4.65
CA MET A 56 3.50 -3.27 -6.04
C MET A 56 4.11 -2.24 -6.97
N THR A 57 5.03 -2.64 -7.81
CA THR A 57 5.70 -1.74 -8.75
C THR A 57 6.04 -2.47 -10.04
N LYS A 58 6.17 -1.73 -11.13
CA LYS A 58 6.62 -2.29 -12.40
C LYS A 58 8.16 -2.34 -12.50
N SER A 59 8.88 -1.74 -11.56
CA SER A 59 10.33 -1.63 -11.58
C SER A 59 10.98 -2.65 -10.65
N MET A 60 11.81 -3.52 -11.20
CA MET A 60 12.61 -4.46 -10.42
C MET A 60 13.57 -3.73 -9.48
N GLU A 61 14.15 -2.62 -9.93
CA GLU A 61 15.06 -1.81 -9.14
C GLU A 61 14.35 -1.24 -7.91
N VAL A 62 13.17 -0.68 -8.10
CA VAL A 62 12.36 -0.15 -7.00
C VAL A 62 11.96 -1.28 -6.06
N ALA A 63 11.51 -2.40 -6.58
CA ALA A 63 11.11 -3.56 -5.76
C ALA A 63 12.25 -4.00 -4.85
N ARG A 64 13.45 -4.12 -5.39
CA ARG A 64 14.62 -4.53 -4.61
C ARG A 64 14.98 -3.51 -3.53
N ARG A 65 14.97 -2.23 -3.87
CA ARG A 65 15.30 -1.16 -2.92
C ARG A 65 14.30 -1.11 -1.76
N MET A 66 13.01 -1.29 -2.07
CA MET A 66 11.97 -1.20 -1.06
C MET A 66 12.00 -2.35 -0.06
N MET A 67 12.56 -3.49 -0.42
CA MET A 67 12.74 -4.61 0.51
C MET A 67 13.68 -4.29 1.67
N LEU A 68 14.43 -3.20 1.58
CA LEU A 68 15.28 -2.73 2.67
C LEU A 68 14.51 -1.95 3.74
N TYR A 69 13.26 -1.62 3.49
CA TYR A 69 12.43 -0.86 4.42
C TYR A 69 11.71 -1.81 5.37
N TRP A 70 11.48 -1.32 6.59
CA TRP A 70 10.81 -2.10 7.61
C TRP A 70 9.43 -2.57 7.17
N GLY A 71 9.19 -3.87 7.32
CA GLY A 71 7.86 -4.46 7.07
C GLY A 71 7.43 -4.52 5.61
N VAL A 72 8.31 -4.19 4.66
CA VAL A 72 7.96 -4.13 3.24
C VAL A 72 8.38 -5.41 2.53
N GLU A 73 7.43 -6.01 1.83
CA GLU A 73 7.68 -6.98 0.77
C GLU A 73 7.37 -6.31 -0.56
N SER A 74 8.03 -6.75 -1.62
CA SER A 74 7.84 -6.15 -2.94
C SER A 74 7.50 -7.20 -3.97
N VAL A 75 6.65 -6.83 -4.92
CA VAL A 75 6.36 -7.62 -6.11
C VAL A 75 6.49 -6.75 -7.35
N VAL A 76 6.97 -7.34 -8.43
CA VAL A 76 7.03 -6.68 -9.74
C VAL A 76 5.80 -7.12 -10.52
N CYS A 77 5.00 -6.16 -10.95
CA CYS A 77 3.80 -6.41 -11.71
C CYS A 77 3.80 -5.58 -12.99
N SER A 78 2.98 -5.96 -13.95
CA SER A 78 2.77 -5.13 -15.13
C SER A 78 2.03 -3.85 -14.77
N ALA A 79 2.23 -2.79 -15.55
CA ALA A 79 1.52 -1.53 -15.33
C ALA A 79 0.01 -1.73 -15.42
N LYS A 80 -0.71 -1.09 -14.51
CA LYS A 80 -2.17 -1.11 -14.46
C LYS A 80 -2.69 0.29 -14.72
N ASP A 81 -3.83 0.39 -15.39
CA ASP A 81 -4.37 1.69 -15.78
C ASP A 81 -5.60 2.10 -14.98
N THR A 82 -6.28 1.16 -14.36
CA THR A 82 -7.52 1.41 -13.62
C THR A 82 -7.43 0.94 -12.19
N LEU A 83 -8.27 1.55 -11.34
CA LEU A 83 -8.39 1.14 -9.94
C LEU A 83 -8.83 -0.32 -9.82
N ASN A 84 -9.74 -0.76 -10.68
CA ASN A 84 -10.20 -2.15 -10.67
C ASN A 84 -9.07 -3.14 -10.97
N GLU A 85 -8.21 -2.81 -11.92
CA GLU A 85 -7.07 -3.66 -12.25
C GLU A 85 -6.05 -3.72 -11.11
N VAL A 86 -5.74 -2.57 -10.52
CA VAL A 86 -4.83 -2.52 -9.36
C VAL A 86 -5.42 -3.29 -8.20
N SER A 87 -6.71 -3.11 -7.92
CA SER A 87 -7.39 -3.78 -6.82
C SER A 87 -7.42 -5.30 -7.01
N ALA A 88 -7.73 -5.76 -8.22
CA ALA A 88 -7.76 -7.19 -8.52
C ALA A 88 -6.38 -7.83 -8.34
N GLN A 89 -5.33 -7.16 -8.79
CA GLN A 89 -3.97 -7.65 -8.63
C GLN A 89 -3.54 -7.67 -7.15
N ALA A 90 -3.92 -6.63 -6.41
CA ALA A 90 -3.63 -6.57 -4.98
C ALA A 90 -4.30 -7.73 -4.22
N VAL A 91 -5.55 -8.04 -4.55
CA VAL A 91 -6.26 -9.18 -3.96
C VAL A 91 -5.53 -10.49 -4.25
N GLU A 92 -5.11 -10.71 -5.50
CA GLU A 92 -4.39 -11.92 -5.87
C GLU A 92 -3.11 -12.10 -5.06
N TYR A 93 -2.29 -11.07 -4.98
CA TYR A 93 -1.05 -11.12 -4.20
C TYR A 93 -1.34 -11.34 -2.71
N CYS A 94 -2.33 -10.68 -2.16
CA CYS A 94 -2.64 -10.84 -0.74
C CYS A 94 -3.21 -12.22 -0.41
N ARG A 95 -3.94 -12.84 -1.33
CA ARG A 95 -4.35 -14.23 -1.17
C ARG A 95 -3.14 -15.17 -1.12
N ASP A 96 -2.20 -14.97 -2.05
CA ASP A 96 -1.02 -15.83 -2.17
C ASP A 96 -0.02 -15.62 -1.04
N LEU A 97 0.23 -14.38 -0.67
CA LEU A 97 1.28 -14.05 0.29
C LEU A 97 0.79 -14.00 1.73
N TYR A 98 -0.44 -13.57 1.97
CA TYR A 98 -0.95 -13.30 3.31
C TYR A 98 -2.20 -14.08 3.68
N GLY A 99 -2.63 -14.98 2.82
CA GLY A 99 -3.79 -15.82 3.11
C GLY A 99 -5.11 -15.07 3.20
N ALA A 100 -5.24 -13.97 2.47
CA ALA A 100 -6.49 -13.19 2.47
C ALA A 100 -7.66 -14.03 1.96
N GLU A 101 -8.76 -13.95 2.66
CA GLU A 101 -9.98 -14.71 2.38
C GLU A 101 -11.14 -13.78 2.08
N THR A 102 -12.21 -14.33 1.53
CA THR A 102 -13.43 -13.58 1.26
C THR A 102 -13.91 -12.85 2.52
N GLY A 103 -14.16 -11.56 2.39
CA GLY A 103 -14.57 -10.70 3.50
C GLY A 103 -13.42 -9.91 4.13
N ASP A 104 -12.18 -10.33 3.93
CA ASP A 104 -11.02 -9.59 4.43
C ASP A 104 -10.87 -8.25 3.71
N LYS A 105 -10.19 -7.33 4.37
CA LYS A 105 -9.93 -5.99 3.84
C LYS A 105 -8.46 -5.83 3.47
N ILE A 106 -8.23 -5.06 2.42
CA ILE A 106 -6.89 -4.64 1.99
C ILE A 106 -6.93 -3.12 1.89
N ILE A 107 -5.93 -2.48 2.45
CA ILE A 107 -5.83 -1.02 2.41
C ILE A 107 -4.87 -0.66 1.26
N LEU A 108 -5.38 0.01 0.25
CA LEU A 108 -4.59 0.40 -0.92
C LEU A 108 -4.24 1.87 -0.88
N THR A 109 -2.96 2.17 -1.06
CA THR A 109 -2.48 3.55 -1.28
C THR A 109 -1.81 3.65 -2.64
N ALA A 110 -2.04 4.75 -3.33
CA ALA A 110 -1.49 4.97 -4.66
C ALA A 110 -1.51 6.45 -5.02
N GLY A 111 -0.84 6.78 -6.11
CA GLY A 111 -0.94 8.09 -6.73
C GLY A 111 -1.69 8.01 -8.05
N LEU A 112 -2.61 8.94 -8.26
CA LEU A 112 -3.31 9.12 -9.53
C LEU A 112 -2.74 10.34 -10.25
N PRO A 113 -2.52 10.28 -11.56
CA PRO A 113 -2.72 9.13 -12.45
C PRO A 113 -1.73 7.99 -12.16
N PHE A 114 -2.19 6.76 -12.38
CA PHE A 114 -1.30 5.60 -12.23
C PHE A 114 -0.14 5.66 -13.23
N ASN A 115 0.97 5.02 -12.88
CA ASN A 115 2.15 4.89 -13.73
C ASN A 115 2.91 6.19 -13.99
N GLU A 116 2.56 7.26 -13.30
CA GLU A 116 3.30 8.52 -13.32
C GLU A 116 3.96 8.75 -11.97
N ARG A 117 5.13 9.37 -12.00
CA ARG A 117 5.75 9.84 -10.77
C ARG A 117 4.89 10.98 -10.23
N GLY A 118 4.50 10.84 -9.00
CA GLY A 118 3.65 11.84 -8.39
C GLY A 118 3.44 11.54 -6.93
N ASN A 119 2.57 12.31 -6.36
CA ASN A 119 2.28 12.23 -4.94
C ASN A 119 1.21 11.18 -4.67
N THR A 120 1.30 10.53 -3.51
CA THR A 120 0.23 9.66 -3.03
C THR A 120 -1.03 10.51 -2.80
N ASN A 121 -2.10 10.18 -3.47
CA ASN A 121 -3.36 10.93 -3.38
C ASN A 121 -4.61 10.06 -3.36
N LEU A 122 -4.43 8.73 -3.29
CA LEU A 122 -5.53 7.77 -3.25
C LEU A 122 -5.39 6.86 -2.03
N LEU A 123 -6.49 6.70 -1.32
CA LEU A 123 -6.64 5.73 -0.24
C LEU A 123 -7.94 4.97 -0.48
N HIS A 124 -7.87 3.66 -0.61
CA HIS A 124 -9.01 2.84 -0.96
C HIS A 124 -9.02 1.55 -0.14
N VAL A 125 -10.17 1.20 0.41
CA VAL A 125 -10.36 -0.07 1.10
C VAL A 125 -10.98 -1.08 0.16
N ILE A 126 -10.28 -2.18 -0.07
CA ILE A 126 -10.74 -3.26 -0.93
C ILE A 126 -11.32 -4.35 -0.04
N THR A 127 -12.52 -4.80 -0.36
CA THR A 127 -13.09 -6.01 0.26
C THR A 127 -12.83 -7.20 -0.64
N VAL A 128 -12.19 -8.22 -0.11
CA VAL A 128 -11.90 -9.45 -0.86
C VAL A 128 -13.22 -10.20 -1.12
N LYS A 129 -13.46 -10.53 -2.38
CA LYS A 129 -14.68 -11.25 -2.80
C LYS A 129 -14.44 -12.73 -2.97
#